data_34e0f209607a5b8b16f8c446717c0630
#
_entry.id   34e0f209607a5b8b16f8c446717c0630
#
_cell.length_a   1.000
_cell.length_b   1.000
_cell.length_c   1.000
_cell.angle_alpha   90.00
_cell.angle_beta   90.00
_cell.angle_gamma   90.00
#
_symmetry.space_group_name_H-M   'P 1'
#
loop_
_entity.id
_entity.type
_entity.pdbx_description
1 polymer ?
#
loop_
_entity_poly.entity_id
_entity_poly.type
_entity_poly.pdbx_seq_one_letter_code
_entity_poly.pdbx_strand_id
1 'polypeptide(L)'
;MDPVLDRAEVKRRRLAAAEELSMLLGDTTACAIAKDGRSYPAGKFHEGRIAALGELLRRIDADASAQKIADAAGELRADWEGRPMPGAGESRDWESYRAGGVQALGEFAVSDA
;
A
#
# COMPACT_ATOMS: atom_id res chain seq x y z
N MET A 1 24.26 -7.69 2.76
CA MET A 1 23.48 -8.11 3.93
C MET A 1 21.99 -7.90 3.64
N ASP A 2 21.25 -8.96 3.77
CA ASP A 2 19.82 -8.87 3.44
C ASP A 2 19.09 -8.08 4.51
N PRO A 3 18.12 -7.26 4.11
CA PRO A 3 17.32 -6.56 5.09
C PRO A 3 16.53 -7.55 5.93
N VAL A 4 16.41 -7.25 7.20
CA VAL A 4 15.60 -8.07 8.11
C VAL A 4 14.14 -7.68 7.88
N LEU A 5 13.32 -8.67 7.53
CA LEU A 5 11.89 -8.45 7.41
C LEU A 5 11.26 -8.59 8.77
N ASP A 6 10.90 -7.47 9.36
CA ASP A 6 10.20 -7.44 10.64
C ASP A 6 9.11 -6.36 10.57
N ARG A 7 8.34 -6.27 11.63
CA ARG A 7 7.24 -5.31 11.67
C ARG A 7 7.74 -3.87 11.55
N ALA A 8 8.91 -3.60 12.08
CA ALA A 8 9.50 -2.26 11.98
C ALA A 8 9.80 -1.89 10.52
N GLU A 9 10.21 -2.86 9.71
CA GLU A 9 10.46 -2.61 8.29
C GLU A 9 9.16 -2.29 7.56
N VAL A 10 8.06 -2.97 7.90
CA VAL A 10 6.75 -2.66 7.31
C VAL A 10 6.37 -1.22 7.65
N LYS A 11 6.57 -0.81 8.90
CA LYS A 11 6.30 0.56 9.32
C LYS A 11 7.15 1.58 8.55
N ARG A 12 8.42 1.28 8.35
CA ARG A 12 9.31 2.18 7.61
C ARG A 12 8.86 2.36 6.18
N ARG A 13 8.45 1.28 5.53
CA ARG A 13 7.99 1.36 4.14
C ARG A 13 6.68 2.10 4.02
N ARG A 14 5.80 1.93 5.00
CA ARG A 14 4.55 2.68 5.03
C ARG A 14 4.82 4.17 5.20
N LEU A 15 5.74 4.51 6.08
CA LEU A 15 6.12 5.91 6.28
C LEU A 15 6.74 6.49 5.01
N ALA A 16 7.60 5.73 4.34
CA ALA A 16 8.20 6.19 3.09
C ALA A 16 7.13 6.47 2.04
N ALA A 17 6.11 5.62 1.95
CA ALA A 17 5.01 5.86 1.02
C ALA A 17 4.25 7.14 1.38
N ALA A 18 4.05 7.39 2.66
CA ALA A 18 3.38 8.61 3.12
C ALA A 18 4.20 9.85 2.79
N GLU A 19 5.51 9.76 2.93
CA GLU A 19 6.40 10.87 2.59
C GLU A 19 6.39 11.14 1.09
N GLU A 20 6.40 10.08 0.29
CA GLU A 20 6.32 10.25 -1.17
C GLU A 20 5.01 10.88 -1.59
N LEU A 21 3.91 10.48 -0.95
CA LEU A 21 2.62 11.10 -1.22
C LEU A 21 2.63 12.57 -0.85
N SER A 22 3.19 12.90 0.31
CA SER A 22 3.29 14.27 0.76
C SER A 22 4.08 15.13 -0.24
N MET A 23 5.17 14.60 -0.75
CA MET A 23 5.99 15.31 -1.74
C MET A 23 5.23 15.55 -3.04
N LEU A 24 4.45 14.57 -3.48
CA LEU A 24 3.66 14.71 -4.69
C LEU A 24 2.58 15.78 -4.54
N LEU A 25 1.98 15.85 -3.35
CA LEU A 25 0.90 16.81 -3.13
C LEU A 25 1.42 18.23 -2.94
N GLY A 26 2.66 18.37 -2.48
CA GLY A 26 3.20 19.70 -2.19
C GLY A 26 2.34 20.44 -1.21
N ASP A 27 1.84 21.60 -1.61
CA ASP A 27 0.97 22.42 -0.76
C ASP A 27 -0.50 22.02 -0.87
N THR A 28 -0.81 21.02 -1.68
CA THR A 28 -2.18 20.58 -1.93
C THR A 28 -2.47 19.34 -1.11
N THR A 29 -3.71 19.15 -0.70
CA THR A 29 -4.12 17.93 -0.01
C THR A 29 -4.88 17.02 -0.96
N ALA A 30 -4.94 15.72 -0.63
CA ALA A 30 -5.73 14.79 -1.40
C ALA A 30 -7.20 15.20 -1.43
N CYS A 31 -7.69 15.76 -0.32
CA CYS A 31 -9.07 16.25 -0.23
C CYS A 31 -9.33 17.41 -1.19
N ALA A 32 -8.37 18.33 -1.31
CA ALA A 32 -8.51 19.45 -2.23
C ALA A 32 -8.57 18.99 -3.67
N ILE A 33 -7.75 18.00 -4.03
CA ILE A 33 -7.76 17.43 -5.38
C ILE A 33 -9.10 16.76 -5.65
N ALA A 34 -9.60 15.98 -4.69
CA ALA A 34 -10.88 15.32 -4.84
C ALA A 34 -12.03 16.31 -5.02
N LYS A 35 -11.98 17.43 -4.30
CA LYS A 35 -12.99 18.47 -4.41
C LYS A 35 -13.03 19.08 -5.81
N ASP A 36 -11.87 19.20 -6.43
CA ASP A 36 -11.78 19.76 -7.79
C ASP A 36 -12.19 18.74 -8.85
N GLY A 37 -12.47 17.51 -8.47
CA GLY A 37 -12.86 16.47 -9.39
C GLY A 37 -11.74 15.97 -10.28
N ARG A 38 -10.50 16.29 -9.93
CA ARG A 38 -9.36 15.87 -10.73
C ARG A 38 -8.95 14.45 -10.43
N SER A 39 -8.57 13.71 -11.46
CA SER A 39 -7.96 12.41 -11.30
C SER A 39 -6.54 12.57 -10.80
N TYR A 40 -6.11 11.69 -9.91
CA TYR A 40 -4.77 11.77 -9.37
C TYR A 40 -4.19 10.36 -9.15
N PRO A 41 -3.93 9.64 -10.25
CA PRO A 41 -3.47 8.25 -10.14
C PRO A 41 -2.19 8.07 -9.35
N ALA A 42 -1.22 8.96 -9.50
CA ALA A 42 0.05 8.83 -8.76
C ALA A 42 -0.17 8.93 -7.26
N GLY A 43 -1.01 9.87 -6.83
CA GLY A 43 -1.36 9.99 -5.41
C GLY A 43 -2.13 8.78 -4.92
N LYS A 44 -3.07 8.29 -5.74
CA LYS A 44 -3.85 7.10 -5.38
C LYS A 44 -2.96 5.86 -5.24
N PHE A 45 -1.94 5.76 -6.08
CA PHE A 45 -0.98 4.66 -5.97
C PHE A 45 -0.35 4.64 -4.57
N HIS A 46 0.15 5.78 -4.12
CA HIS A 46 0.77 5.86 -2.78
C HIS A 46 -0.25 5.67 -1.66
N GLU A 47 -1.47 6.17 -1.84
CA GLU A 47 -2.53 5.92 -0.85
C GLU A 47 -2.81 4.43 -0.72
N GLY A 48 -2.81 3.70 -1.83
CA GLY A 48 -2.99 2.26 -1.81
C GLY A 48 -1.88 1.55 -1.06
N ARG A 49 -0.63 1.98 -1.27
CA ARG A 49 0.51 1.43 -0.53
C ARG A 49 0.35 1.64 0.97
N ILE A 50 -0.01 2.84 1.36
CA ILE A 50 -0.20 3.17 2.77
C ILE A 50 -1.32 2.31 3.37
N ALA A 51 -2.44 2.21 2.69
CA ALA A 51 -3.58 1.45 3.18
C ALA A 51 -3.26 -0.03 3.32
N ALA A 52 -2.62 -0.60 2.31
CA ALA A 52 -2.30 -2.02 2.31
C ALA A 52 -1.28 -2.37 3.40
N LEU A 53 -0.25 -1.54 3.55
CA LEU A 53 0.74 -1.77 4.60
C LEU A 53 0.15 -1.56 5.99
N GLY A 54 -0.83 -0.67 6.10
CA GLY A 54 -1.58 -0.52 7.35
C GLY A 54 -2.38 -1.76 7.69
N GLU A 55 -2.99 -2.40 6.68
CA GLU A 55 -3.69 -3.67 6.90
C GLU A 55 -2.72 -4.78 7.31
N LEU A 56 -1.55 -4.81 6.68
CA LEU A 56 -0.54 -5.79 7.04
C LEU A 56 -0.09 -5.60 8.49
N LEU A 57 0.13 -4.36 8.90
CA LEU A 57 0.53 -4.07 10.29
C LEU A 57 -0.50 -4.56 11.29
N ARG A 58 -1.79 -4.51 10.94
CA ARG A 58 -2.85 -4.98 11.82
C ARG A 58 -2.93 -6.50 11.90
N ARG A 59 -2.34 -7.21 10.95
CA ARG A 59 -2.36 -8.68 10.93
C ARG A 59 -1.16 -9.32 11.60
N ILE A 60 -0.12 -8.55 11.87
CA ILE A 60 1.11 -9.09 12.45
C ILE A 60 1.37 -8.40 13.78
N ASP A 61 1.96 -9.15 14.70
CA ASP A 61 2.33 -8.56 15.99
C ASP A 61 3.82 -8.23 15.99
N ALA A 62 4.27 -7.67 17.11
CA ALA A 62 5.64 -7.18 17.21
C ALA A 62 6.67 -8.30 17.03
N ASP A 63 6.28 -9.53 17.36
CA ASP A 63 7.19 -10.69 17.32
C ASP A 63 7.06 -11.49 16.03
N ALA A 64 6.29 -11.00 15.06
CA ALA A 64 6.06 -11.76 13.85
C ALA A 64 7.37 -12.07 13.13
N SER A 65 7.55 -13.33 12.78
CA SER A 65 8.72 -13.76 12.02
C SER A 65 8.62 -13.27 10.59
N ALA A 66 9.75 -13.28 9.88
CA ALA A 66 9.75 -12.93 8.46
C ALA A 66 8.79 -13.81 7.68
N GLN A 67 8.70 -15.10 8.02
CA GLN A 67 7.79 -16.00 7.34
C GLN A 67 6.33 -15.65 7.59
N LYS A 68 5.98 -15.31 8.82
CA LYS A 68 4.62 -14.89 9.14
C LYS A 68 4.24 -13.61 8.39
N ILE A 69 5.17 -12.68 8.29
CA ILE A 69 4.93 -11.45 7.56
C ILE A 69 4.72 -11.76 6.07
N ALA A 70 5.57 -12.61 5.51
CA ALA A 70 5.44 -13.00 4.11
C ALA A 70 4.11 -13.69 3.84
N ASP A 71 3.69 -14.58 4.74
CA ASP A 71 2.42 -15.30 4.59
C ASP A 71 1.23 -14.34 4.66
N ALA A 72 1.24 -13.44 5.63
CA ALA A 72 0.17 -12.45 5.78
C ALA A 72 0.12 -11.52 4.57
N ALA A 73 1.28 -11.09 4.09
CA ALA A 73 1.36 -10.21 2.93
C ALA A 73 0.83 -10.92 1.67
N GLY A 74 1.15 -12.19 1.51
CA GLY A 74 0.67 -12.96 0.38
C GLY A 74 -0.85 -13.11 0.39
N GLU A 75 -1.43 -13.38 1.53
CA GLU A 75 -2.89 -13.48 1.67
C GLU A 75 -3.56 -12.15 1.38
N LEU A 76 -3.02 -11.07 1.94
CA LEU A 76 -3.56 -9.74 1.69
C LEU A 76 -3.42 -9.33 0.23
N ARG A 77 -2.29 -9.66 -0.39
CA ARG A 77 -2.08 -9.34 -1.79
C ARG A 77 -3.15 -9.98 -2.66
N ALA A 78 -3.43 -11.27 -2.42
CA ALA A 78 -4.48 -11.96 -3.16
C ALA A 78 -5.83 -11.30 -2.93
N ASP A 79 -6.11 -10.90 -1.70
CA ASP A 79 -7.35 -10.20 -1.36
C ASP A 79 -7.45 -8.87 -2.11
N TRP A 80 -6.37 -8.11 -2.14
CA TRP A 80 -6.35 -6.81 -2.83
C TRP A 80 -6.55 -6.97 -4.34
N GLU A 81 -5.96 -8.02 -4.92
CA GLU A 81 -6.11 -8.28 -6.36
C GLU A 81 -7.55 -8.54 -6.76
N GLY A 82 -8.32 -9.18 -5.88
CA GLY A 82 -9.72 -9.49 -6.16
C GLY A 82 -10.72 -8.55 -5.53
N ARG A 83 -10.27 -7.54 -4.79
CA ARG A 83 -11.16 -6.68 -4.02
C ARG A 83 -11.93 -5.73 -4.93
N PRO A 84 -13.27 -5.64 -4.79
CA PRO A 84 -14.02 -4.63 -5.52
C PRO A 84 -13.61 -3.25 -5.05
N MET A 85 -13.49 -2.32 -6.00
CA MET A 85 -13.14 -0.95 -5.68
C MET A 85 -14.37 -0.07 -5.84
N PRO A 86 -14.53 0.94 -4.97
CA PRO A 86 -15.64 1.87 -5.11
C PRO A 86 -15.50 2.70 -6.37
N GLY A 87 -16.60 3.24 -6.84
CA GLY A 87 -16.57 4.13 -7.99
C GLY A 87 -16.23 3.42 -9.28
N ALA A 88 -16.94 2.35 -9.58
CA ALA A 88 -16.65 1.50 -10.72
C ALA A 88 -16.42 2.23 -12.04
N GLY A 89 -16.93 3.43 -12.20
CA GLY A 89 -16.72 4.20 -13.41
C GLY A 89 -15.43 4.99 -13.45
N GLU A 90 -14.76 5.13 -12.30
CA GLU A 90 -13.56 5.96 -12.15
C GLU A 90 -12.34 5.09 -12.09
N SER A 91 -12.14 4.33 -13.10
CA SER A 91 -11.22 3.22 -13.07
C SER A 91 -9.77 3.60 -12.82
N ARG A 92 -9.31 4.73 -13.37
CA ARG A 92 -7.89 5.07 -13.29
C ARG A 92 -7.37 5.23 -11.87
N ASP A 93 -8.08 6.02 -11.09
CA ASP A 93 -7.67 6.27 -9.71
C ASP A 93 -7.72 5.00 -8.89
N TRP A 94 -8.79 4.24 -9.03
CA TRP A 94 -8.95 3.03 -8.23
C TRP A 94 -8.08 1.89 -8.70
N GLU A 95 -7.76 1.83 -10.00
CA GLU A 95 -6.77 0.89 -10.50
C GLU A 95 -5.39 1.19 -9.93
N SER A 96 -5.02 2.47 -9.89
CA SER A 96 -3.75 2.89 -9.28
C SER A 96 -3.71 2.57 -7.80
N TYR A 97 -4.80 2.82 -7.09
CA TYR A 97 -4.91 2.50 -5.67
C TYR A 97 -4.67 1.01 -5.43
N ARG A 98 -5.36 0.17 -6.19
CA ARG A 98 -5.17 -1.28 -6.08
C ARG A 98 -3.75 -1.68 -6.44
N ALA A 99 -3.23 -1.14 -7.52
CA ALA A 99 -1.87 -1.46 -7.97
C ALA A 99 -0.84 -1.11 -6.90
N GLY A 100 -1.01 0.04 -6.25
CA GLY A 100 -0.11 0.44 -5.17
C GLY A 100 -0.13 -0.54 -4.01
N GLY A 101 -1.33 -0.95 -3.60
CA GLY A 101 -1.47 -1.92 -2.51
C GLY A 101 -0.87 -3.27 -2.87
N VAL A 102 -1.17 -3.76 -4.06
CA VAL A 102 -0.63 -5.04 -4.52
C VAL A 102 0.89 -5.00 -4.60
N GLN A 103 1.43 -3.92 -5.13
CA GLN A 103 2.87 -3.77 -5.25
C GLN A 103 3.55 -3.73 -3.88
N ALA A 104 3.01 -2.96 -2.96
CA ALA A 104 3.58 -2.83 -1.62
C ALA A 104 3.56 -4.17 -0.89
N LEU A 105 2.44 -4.88 -0.96
CA LEU A 105 2.34 -6.19 -0.31
C LEU A 105 3.25 -7.20 -0.98
N GLY A 106 3.42 -7.10 -2.29
CA GLY A 106 4.31 -7.97 -3.03
C GLY A 106 5.76 -7.88 -2.59
N GLU A 107 6.17 -6.73 -2.08
CA GLU A 107 7.54 -6.56 -1.57
C GLU A 107 7.81 -7.44 -0.35
N PHE A 108 6.78 -7.75 0.42
CA PHE A 108 6.91 -8.60 1.61
C PHE A 108 6.49 -10.05 1.35
N ALA A 109 5.66 -10.26 0.36
CA ALA A 109 5.13 -11.58 0.05
C ALA A 109 6.09 -12.44 -0.76
N VAL A 110 7.23 -11.93 -1.12
CA VAL A 110 8.16 -12.63 -1.97
C VAL A 110 8.60 -13.92 -1.32
N SER A 111 8.20 -15.00 -1.93
CA SER A 111 8.79 -16.26 -1.58
C SER A 111 9.92 -16.47 -2.54
N ASP A 112 11.01 -16.97 -2.06
CA ASP A 112 12.10 -17.29 -2.94
C ASP A 112 11.71 -18.39 -3.88
N ALA A 113 11.90 -18.11 -5.09
CA ALA A 113 11.66 -19.14 -6.09
C ALA A 113 12.69 -20.25 -5.94
#